data_0c1a6bc851198d314bf037d0d573dc37
#
_entry.id   0c1a6bc851198d314bf037d0d573dc37
#
_cell.length_a   1.000
_cell.length_b   1.000
_cell.length_c   1.000
_cell.angle_alpha   90.00
_cell.angle_beta   90.00
_cell.angle_gamma   90.00
#
_symmetry.space_group_name_H-M   'P 1'
#
loop_
_entity.id
_entity.type
_entity.pdbx_description
1 polymer ?
#
loop_
_entity_poly.entity_id
_entity_poly.type
_entity_poly.pdbx_seq_one_letter_code
_entity_poly.pdbx_strand_id
1 'polypeptide(L)'
;MNCQIVLLVTSLMSACATYDIHKLMTVDEIRSTFHVDRHDLVPDYEIVHIHHQPKRREIPSRPSPESDNLIDVDDSKFEEPKTELKLKVFGKDLNLTLVPNRDLFKKNKLKIWTVEPNATAQHGVEYVELPQTDDEDIGDIYQDEEHQAAILLRNLNDTVIVEGSIGSDLVIRPIPPRLLKKEKPTDDDEMFLDADGELSSEVAIDTGLPIKRKKQQIQGHRHIVYKRNGNQEDTMSDYAFMEPDHLAKRHKRNVRTKRTKREAPYTIYPEILVIVDYDGYRLHGGDNLQIKRYFVSFWNGVDMRYKLLKGPKIRVSIAGIIISRGRDATPYLERNRVGRDAIDSAAALTDMGKYLFRERRLPVYDIAVAITKLDMCRRSYPNDVCNRGTAGFAYVGGACVVNKRLEKVNSVAIIEDTGGFSGIIVAAHEVGHLLGAVHDGSPPPSYLGGPGAEKCQWTDGYIMSDLRHTERGFRWSPCSVSSFHHFLNGDTATCLYNVPHEDDSLPRVLPGKLLTLDAQCRRDRGTSACFKDDRVCAQLFCFDAGSGYCVAYRPAAEGSPCGDGQYCLNGRCVAEHENIIPDYTQNTPSYIRNGNNQGRPF
;
A
#
# COMPACT_ATOMS: atom_id res chain seq x y z
N MET A 1 -22.62 -69.53 38.62
CA MET A 1 -23.58 -68.60 38.01
C MET A 1 -23.02 -67.22 38.25
N ASN A 2 -22.21 -66.69 37.33
CA ASN A 2 -21.56 -65.35 37.38
C ASN A 2 -22.33 -64.45 36.44
N CYS A 3 -22.93 -63.43 36.95
CA CYS A 3 -23.60 -62.40 36.21
C CYS A 3 -22.53 -61.29 35.93
N GLN A 4 -22.03 -61.22 34.71
CA GLN A 4 -21.18 -60.09 34.26
C GLN A 4 -22.07 -58.93 33.86
N ILE A 5 -21.97 -57.86 34.60
CA ILE A 5 -22.54 -56.56 34.25
C ILE A 5 -21.64 -55.89 33.22
N VAL A 6 -22.13 -55.81 31.98
CA VAL A 6 -21.47 -55.03 30.91
C VAL A 6 -21.91 -53.58 31.10
N LEU A 7 -21.01 -52.76 31.61
CA LEU A 7 -21.14 -51.29 31.61
C LEU A 7 -20.89 -50.77 30.18
N LEU A 8 -21.97 -50.43 29.48
CA LEU A 8 -21.94 -49.67 28.24
C LEU A 8 -21.64 -48.22 28.61
N VAL A 9 -20.39 -47.84 28.47
CA VAL A 9 -19.98 -46.45 28.46
C VAL A 9 -20.37 -45.87 27.11
N THR A 10 -21.54 -45.29 27.02
CA THR A 10 -21.92 -44.44 25.91
C THR A 10 -21.14 -43.14 26.04
N SER A 11 -20.03 -43.05 25.33
CA SER A 11 -19.35 -41.80 25.04
C SER A 11 -20.34 -40.90 24.30
N LEU A 12 -20.96 -39.95 25.01
CA LEU A 12 -21.59 -38.80 24.38
C LEU A 12 -20.45 -37.98 23.74
N MET A 13 -20.14 -38.31 22.49
CA MET A 13 -19.54 -37.32 21.62
C MET A 13 -20.56 -36.22 21.43
N SER A 14 -20.43 -35.14 22.17
CA SER A 14 -21.06 -33.87 21.84
C SER A 14 -20.54 -33.51 20.46
N ALA A 15 -21.25 -33.92 19.40
CA ALA A 15 -21.08 -33.39 18.07
C ALA A 15 -21.49 -31.92 18.19
N CYS A 16 -20.51 -31.05 18.37
CA CYS A 16 -20.66 -29.65 18.02
C CYS A 16 -21.09 -29.64 16.55
N ALA A 17 -22.39 -29.48 16.32
CA ALA A 17 -22.90 -29.29 14.97
C ALA A 17 -22.30 -27.99 14.48
N THR A 18 -21.19 -28.07 13.73
CA THR A 18 -20.65 -26.96 12.99
C THR A 18 -21.73 -26.54 12.00
N TYR A 19 -22.39 -25.45 12.32
CA TYR A 19 -23.46 -24.93 11.49
C TYR A 19 -22.79 -24.39 10.23
N ASP A 20 -22.93 -25.14 9.12
CA ASP A 20 -22.33 -24.79 7.83
C ASP A 20 -23.03 -23.56 7.22
N ILE A 21 -22.72 -22.38 7.77
CA ILE A 21 -23.37 -21.13 7.37
C ILE A 21 -23.20 -20.85 5.87
N HIS A 22 -22.10 -21.32 5.25
CA HIS A 22 -21.85 -21.17 3.83
C HIS A 22 -22.92 -21.80 2.94
N LYS A 23 -23.62 -22.86 3.42
CA LYS A 23 -24.72 -23.50 2.68
C LYS A 23 -25.95 -22.62 2.56
N LEU A 24 -26.08 -21.60 3.41
CA LEU A 24 -27.15 -20.61 3.37
C LEU A 24 -26.78 -19.36 2.56
N MET A 25 -25.53 -19.22 2.17
CA MET A 25 -25.04 -18.10 1.38
C MET A 25 -25.44 -18.25 -0.10
N THR A 26 -25.66 -17.13 -0.74
CA THR A 26 -25.74 -17.08 -2.20
C THR A 26 -24.34 -17.23 -2.82
N VAL A 27 -24.26 -17.51 -4.10
CA VAL A 27 -22.97 -17.60 -4.81
C VAL A 27 -22.17 -16.30 -4.69
N ASP A 28 -22.85 -15.15 -4.75
CA ASP A 28 -22.19 -13.85 -4.64
C ASP A 28 -21.70 -13.59 -3.19
N GLU A 29 -22.45 -14.04 -2.17
CA GLU A 29 -22.01 -13.97 -0.78
C GLU A 29 -20.80 -14.89 -0.51
N ILE A 30 -20.78 -16.10 -1.11
CA ILE A 30 -19.62 -17.00 -1.04
C ILE A 30 -18.42 -16.36 -1.72
N ARG A 31 -18.62 -15.80 -2.90
CA ARG A 31 -17.55 -15.14 -3.65
C ARG A 31 -16.99 -13.95 -2.89
N SER A 32 -17.83 -13.12 -2.29
CA SER A 32 -17.38 -11.96 -1.51
C SER A 32 -16.72 -12.32 -0.18
N THR A 33 -17.13 -13.44 0.45
CA THR A 33 -16.62 -13.87 1.77
C THR A 33 -15.36 -14.74 1.64
N PHE A 34 -15.43 -15.80 0.81
CA PHE A 34 -14.39 -16.83 0.70
C PHE A 34 -13.58 -16.75 -0.61
N HIS A 35 -13.97 -15.88 -1.56
CA HIS A 35 -13.36 -15.72 -2.88
C HIS A 35 -13.37 -16.99 -3.74
N VAL A 36 -14.37 -17.83 -3.56
CA VAL A 36 -14.61 -19.05 -4.34
C VAL A 36 -15.95 -19.00 -5.06
N ASP A 37 -16.08 -19.70 -6.17
CA ASP A 37 -17.26 -19.65 -7.03
C ASP A 37 -18.31 -20.73 -6.72
N ARG A 38 -17.97 -21.69 -5.85
CA ARG A 38 -18.82 -22.84 -5.51
C ARG A 38 -18.72 -23.22 -4.04
N HIS A 39 -19.81 -23.78 -3.50
CA HIS A 39 -19.90 -24.19 -2.10
C HIS A 39 -18.90 -25.28 -1.68
N ASP A 40 -18.54 -26.16 -2.62
CA ASP A 40 -17.60 -27.27 -2.39
C ASP A 40 -16.14 -26.82 -2.34
N LEU A 41 -15.85 -25.57 -2.71
CA LEU A 41 -14.51 -24.97 -2.64
C LEU A 41 -14.31 -24.10 -1.40
N VAL A 42 -15.32 -23.98 -0.53
CA VAL A 42 -15.23 -23.17 0.69
C VAL A 42 -14.17 -23.78 1.62
N PRO A 43 -13.17 -23.01 2.06
CA PRO A 43 -12.14 -23.50 2.96
C PRO A 43 -12.67 -23.79 4.36
N ASP A 44 -11.88 -24.47 5.19
CA ASP A 44 -12.18 -24.67 6.60
C ASP A 44 -12.28 -23.31 7.32
N TYR A 45 -13.38 -23.09 8.02
CA TYR A 45 -13.64 -21.85 8.73
C TYR A 45 -14.30 -22.08 10.08
N GLU A 46 -14.17 -21.10 10.96
CA GLU A 46 -14.91 -21.01 12.23
C GLU A 46 -15.66 -19.69 12.31
N ILE A 47 -16.80 -19.71 13.01
CA ILE A 47 -17.52 -18.50 13.41
C ILE A 47 -16.99 -18.10 14.77
N VAL A 48 -16.41 -16.92 14.86
CA VAL A 48 -15.77 -16.40 16.07
C VAL A 48 -16.51 -15.18 16.60
N HIS A 49 -16.50 -15.03 17.93
CA HIS A 49 -16.93 -13.80 18.59
C HIS A 49 -15.73 -12.91 18.80
N ILE A 50 -15.87 -11.63 18.44
CA ILE A 50 -14.82 -10.64 18.56
C ILE A 50 -15.15 -9.74 19.74
N HIS A 51 -14.17 -9.56 20.61
CA HIS A 51 -14.22 -8.59 21.70
C HIS A 51 -13.28 -7.43 21.37
N HIS A 52 -13.87 -6.27 21.16
CA HIS A 52 -13.15 -5.03 20.86
C HIS A 52 -13.17 -4.12 22.08
N GLN A 53 -11.99 -3.77 22.59
CA GLN A 53 -11.83 -2.84 23.70
C GLN A 53 -11.04 -1.62 23.22
N PRO A 54 -11.69 -0.47 23.04
CA PRO A 54 -10.96 0.76 22.78
C PRO A 54 -10.23 1.17 24.07
N LYS A 55 -8.89 1.19 24.04
CA LYS A 55 -8.11 1.71 25.16
C LYS A 55 -8.45 3.18 25.40
N ARG A 56 -8.99 3.51 26.58
CA ARG A 56 -9.21 4.90 26.99
C ARG A 56 -7.86 5.63 27.00
N ARG A 57 -7.81 6.84 26.44
CA ARG A 57 -6.71 7.76 26.69
C ARG A 57 -6.57 7.94 28.20
N GLU A 58 -5.47 7.50 28.76
CA GLU A 58 -5.04 7.98 30.06
C GLU A 58 -4.76 9.48 29.90
N ILE A 59 -5.65 10.31 30.44
CA ILE A 59 -5.41 11.73 30.55
C ILE A 59 -4.30 11.84 31.60
N PRO A 60 -3.09 12.34 31.27
CA PRO A 60 -2.08 12.57 32.28
C PRO A 60 -2.70 13.50 33.32
N SER A 61 -2.68 13.10 34.58
CA SER A 61 -3.10 13.94 35.71
C SER A 61 -2.32 15.24 35.61
N ARG A 62 -3.07 16.35 35.45
CA ARG A 62 -2.55 17.71 35.35
C ARG A 62 -1.62 17.95 36.57
N PRO A 63 -0.33 18.28 36.38
CA PRO A 63 0.49 18.68 37.51
C PRO A 63 -0.06 19.95 38.11
N SER A 64 -0.03 20.04 39.44
CA SER A 64 -0.42 21.22 40.17
C SER A 64 0.38 22.45 39.70
N PRO A 65 -0.20 23.64 39.71
CA PRO A 65 0.43 24.85 39.16
C PRO A 65 1.41 25.44 40.17
N GLU A 66 2.63 24.89 40.24
CA GLU A 66 3.77 25.51 40.92
C GLU A 66 5.07 24.92 40.32
N SER A 67 5.50 25.49 39.22
CA SER A 67 6.92 25.77 38.87
C SER A 67 7.03 26.29 37.45
N ASP A 68 7.36 27.56 37.32
CA ASP A 68 7.84 28.20 36.10
C ASP A 68 9.21 27.59 35.73
N ASN A 69 9.20 26.56 34.88
CA ASN A 69 10.34 26.19 34.07
C ASN A 69 9.78 25.71 32.71
N LEU A 70 10.04 26.49 31.69
CA LEU A 70 9.87 26.15 30.29
C LEU A 70 10.67 24.87 29.99
N ILE A 71 10.01 23.72 30.03
CA ILE A 71 10.54 22.47 29.51
C ILE A 71 9.98 22.35 28.11
N ASP A 72 10.88 22.37 27.12
CA ASP A 72 10.59 21.95 25.75
C ASP A 72 9.91 20.57 25.82
N VAL A 73 8.63 20.54 25.52
CA VAL A 73 7.87 19.30 25.39
C VAL A 73 8.28 18.70 24.06
N ASP A 74 9.14 17.71 24.13
CA ASP A 74 9.47 16.84 23.01
C ASP A 74 8.20 16.14 22.53
N ASP A 75 7.69 16.55 21.37
CA ASP A 75 6.48 16.03 20.72
C ASP A 75 6.58 14.53 20.34
N SER A 76 7.73 13.89 20.60
CA SER A 76 8.01 12.49 20.25
C SER A 76 7.40 11.45 21.19
N LYS A 77 6.67 11.84 22.26
CA LYS A 77 6.13 10.93 23.29
C LYS A 77 4.61 10.75 23.32
N PHE A 78 3.89 11.17 22.30
CA PHE A 78 2.49 10.77 22.20
C PHE A 78 2.41 9.32 21.67
N GLU A 79 2.29 8.34 22.59
CA GLU A 79 1.92 6.98 22.21
C GLU A 79 0.57 7.02 21.48
N GLU A 80 0.54 6.48 20.26
CA GLU A 80 -0.69 6.38 19.49
C GLU A 80 -1.72 5.48 20.22
N PRO A 81 -3.01 5.80 20.14
CA PRO A 81 -4.05 5.03 20.82
C PRO A 81 -4.08 3.59 20.26
N LYS A 82 -3.66 2.64 21.07
CA LYS A 82 -3.70 1.21 20.76
C LYS A 82 -5.10 0.67 21.02
N THR A 83 -5.56 -0.24 20.19
CA THR A 83 -6.84 -0.93 20.31
C THR A 83 -6.59 -2.41 20.48
N GLU A 84 -7.26 -3.07 21.44
CA GLU A 84 -7.13 -4.50 21.65
C GLU A 84 -8.32 -5.24 20.99
N LEU A 85 -7.99 -6.31 20.27
CA LEU A 85 -8.94 -7.21 19.64
C LEU A 85 -8.66 -8.63 20.10
N LYS A 86 -9.64 -9.24 20.82
CA LYS A 86 -9.52 -10.59 21.35
C LYS A 86 -10.47 -11.52 20.62
N LEU A 87 -9.98 -12.67 20.18
CA LEU A 87 -10.78 -13.70 19.54
C LEU A 87 -10.19 -15.09 19.81
N LYS A 88 -11.06 -16.09 19.82
CA LYS A 88 -10.65 -17.50 19.89
C LYS A 88 -10.95 -18.18 18.57
N VAL A 89 -9.95 -18.78 17.95
CA VAL A 89 -10.08 -19.41 16.63
C VAL A 89 -9.20 -20.65 16.52
N PHE A 90 -9.73 -21.74 15.97
CA PHE A 90 -9.06 -23.04 15.84
C PHE A 90 -8.39 -23.50 17.13
N GLY A 91 -9.07 -23.29 18.27
CA GLY A 91 -8.59 -23.67 19.60
C GLY A 91 -7.46 -22.80 20.16
N LYS A 92 -7.09 -21.70 19.49
CA LYS A 92 -6.06 -20.73 19.93
C LYS A 92 -6.71 -19.42 20.34
N ASP A 93 -6.25 -18.87 21.45
CA ASP A 93 -6.64 -17.52 21.89
C ASP A 93 -5.67 -16.53 21.23
N LEU A 94 -6.23 -15.54 20.49
CA LEU A 94 -5.49 -14.49 19.81
C LEU A 94 -5.84 -13.14 20.43
N ASN A 95 -4.83 -12.43 20.92
CA ASN A 95 -4.93 -11.10 21.47
C ASN A 95 -4.13 -10.13 20.59
N LEU A 96 -4.81 -9.42 19.70
CA LEU A 96 -4.17 -8.49 18.78
C LEU A 96 -4.05 -7.11 19.41
N THR A 97 -2.86 -6.52 19.37
CA THR A 97 -2.60 -5.15 19.77
C THR A 97 -2.51 -4.28 18.52
N LEU A 98 -3.62 -3.67 18.17
CA LEU A 98 -3.78 -2.94 16.92
C LEU A 98 -3.29 -1.50 17.02
N VAL A 99 -2.33 -1.14 16.17
CA VAL A 99 -1.80 0.21 16.00
C VAL A 99 -2.32 0.79 14.69
N PRO A 100 -2.87 2.03 14.67
CA PRO A 100 -3.39 2.62 13.44
C PRO A 100 -2.27 2.86 12.42
N ASN A 101 -2.53 2.56 11.15
CA ASN A 101 -1.63 2.89 10.04
C ASN A 101 -2.17 4.11 9.28
N ARG A 102 -1.55 5.27 9.45
CA ARG A 102 -1.96 6.53 8.81
C ARG A 102 -1.14 6.90 7.59
N ASP A 103 -0.06 6.14 7.33
CA ASP A 103 0.89 6.47 6.27
C ASP A 103 0.46 5.91 4.91
N LEU A 104 -0.40 4.87 4.89
CA LEU A 104 -0.79 4.19 3.67
C LEU A 104 -1.60 5.08 2.72
N PHE A 105 -2.53 5.84 3.26
CA PHE A 105 -3.28 6.90 2.58
C PHE A 105 -3.96 7.82 3.61
N LYS A 106 -4.28 9.03 3.20
CA LYS A 106 -5.08 9.92 4.05
C LYS A 106 -6.57 9.65 3.87
N LYS A 107 -7.27 9.51 4.99
CA LYS A 107 -8.74 9.39 5.02
C LYS A 107 -9.34 10.55 4.21
N ASN A 108 -10.29 10.27 3.33
CA ASN A 108 -10.95 11.18 2.39
C ASN A 108 -10.08 11.71 1.22
N LYS A 109 -8.89 11.15 0.98
CA LYS A 109 -8.02 11.55 -0.14
C LYS A 109 -7.65 10.41 -1.10
N LEU A 110 -8.09 9.18 -0.81
CA LEU A 110 -7.81 8.03 -1.67
C LEU A 110 -8.66 8.11 -2.94
N LYS A 111 -8.04 8.50 -4.04
CA LYS A 111 -8.68 8.60 -5.34
C LYS A 111 -8.85 7.24 -5.99
N ILE A 112 -10.01 7.04 -6.60
CA ILE A 112 -10.37 5.82 -7.30
C ILE A 112 -10.91 6.20 -8.66
N TRP A 113 -10.46 5.47 -9.68
CA TRP A 113 -10.96 5.58 -11.04
C TRP A 113 -11.54 4.25 -11.48
N THR A 114 -12.66 4.32 -12.18
CA THR A 114 -13.12 3.22 -12.99
C THR A 114 -12.70 3.43 -14.43
N VAL A 115 -12.32 2.35 -15.09
CA VAL A 115 -11.95 2.38 -16.51
C VAL A 115 -12.97 1.56 -17.28
N GLU A 116 -13.62 2.25 -18.21
CA GLU A 116 -14.69 1.68 -19.04
C GLU A 116 -14.30 1.73 -20.53
N PRO A 117 -14.72 0.73 -21.32
CA PRO A 117 -14.52 0.78 -22.76
C PRO A 117 -15.25 1.99 -23.37
N ASN A 118 -14.53 2.82 -24.11
CA ASN A 118 -15.10 3.94 -24.88
C ASN A 118 -14.34 4.09 -26.20
N ALA A 119 -14.96 3.69 -27.30
CA ALA A 119 -14.34 3.68 -28.62
C ALA A 119 -13.91 5.08 -29.13
N THR A 120 -14.46 6.16 -28.55
CA THR A 120 -14.14 7.54 -28.94
C THR A 120 -13.03 8.14 -28.07
N ALA A 121 -12.69 7.50 -26.96
CA ALA A 121 -11.68 7.98 -26.05
C ALA A 121 -10.26 7.53 -26.44
N GLN A 122 -9.26 8.18 -25.89
CA GLN A 122 -7.85 7.82 -26.08
C GLN A 122 -7.62 6.35 -25.63
N HIS A 123 -6.94 5.58 -26.45
CA HIS A 123 -6.72 4.13 -26.25
C HIS A 123 -7.99 3.27 -26.17
N GLY A 124 -9.16 3.79 -26.58
CA GLY A 124 -10.42 3.05 -26.53
C GLY A 124 -11.02 2.90 -25.13
N VAL A 125 -10.54 3.64 -24.15
CA VAL A 125 -11.00 3.58 -22.76
C VAL A 125 -11.14 4.97 -22.15
N GLU A 126 -12.10 5.11 -21.24
CA GLU A 126 -12.35 6.31 -20.46
C GLU A 126 -12.05 6.06 -18.97
N TYR A 127 -11.35 6.99 -18.36
CA TYR A 127 -11.07 7.00 -16.92
C TYR A 127 -12.08 7.92 -16.23
N VAL A 128 -12.91 7.34 -15.38
CA VAL A 128 -13.91 8.08 -14.60
C VAL A 128 -13.49 8.08 -13.14
N GLU A 129 -13.15 9.24 -12.60
CA GLU A 129 -12.87 9.39 -11.16
C GLU A 129 -14.17 9.22 -10.39
N LEU A 130 -14.19 8.31 -9.42
CA LEU A 130 -15.35 8.11 -8.57
C LEU A 130 -15.43 9.25 -7.55
N PRO A 131 -16.60 9.90 -7.43
CA PRO A 131 -16.79 10.92 -6.42
C PRO A 131 -16.60 10.31 -5.03
N GLN A 132 -15.85 11.00 -4.18
CA GLN A 132 -15.77 10.64 -2.77
C GLN A 132 -17.07 11.13 -2.11
N THR A 133 -17.90 10.19 -1.71
CA THR A 133 -19.08 10.51 -0.91
C THR A 133 -18.72 10.39 0.56
N ASP A 134 -19.12 11.38 1.37
CA ASP A 134 -18.86 11.37 2.82
C ASP A 134 -19.49 10.14 3.52
N ASP A 135 -20.46 9.51 2.87
CA ASP A 135 -21.14 8.30 3.33
C ASP A 135 -20.36 6.99 3.10
N GLU A 136 -19.29 7.02 2.30
CA GLU A 136 -18.44 5.85 2.06
C GLU A 136 -17.42 5.65 3.18
N ASP A 137 -17.85 5.07 4.30
CA ASP A 137 -16.89 4.67 5.35
C ASP A 137 -16.03 3.51 4.87
N ILE A 138 -14.78 3.81 4.49
CA ILE A 138 -13.79 2.79 4.15
C ILE A 138 -13.43 1.99 5.40
N GLY A 139 -13.42 2.64 6.56
CA GLY A 139 -12.90 2.12 7.81
C GLY A 139 -11.52 2.66 8.16
N ASP A 140 -11.07 2.33 9.33
CA ASP A 140 -9.73 2.65 9.82
C ASP A 140 -8.84 1.41 9.72
N ILE A 141 -7.60 1.59 9.27
CA ILE A 141 -6.64 0.51 9.08
C ILE A 141 -5.67 0.43 10.25
N TYR A 142 -5.44 -0.81 10.68
CA TYR A 142 -4.59 -1.13 11.82
C TYR A 142 -3.60 -2.24 11.47
N GLN A 143 -2.52 -2.28 12.20
CA GLN A 143 -1.50 -3.33 12.10
C GLN A 143 -1.13 -3.85 13.49
N ASP A 144 -0.85 -5.16 13.56
CA ASP A 144 -0.19 -5.80 14.71
C ASP A 144 1.07 -6.50 14.19
N GLU A 145 2.23 -6.02 14.60
CA GLU A 145 3.53 -6.54 14.14
C GLU A 145 3.86 -7.91 14.75
N GLU A 146 3.39 -8.17 15.96
CA GLU A 146 3.65 -9.42 16.68
C GLU A 146 2.92 -10.59 16.03
N HIS A 147 1.62 -10.43 15.75
CA HIS A 147 0.79 -11.44 15.11
C HIS A 147 0.75 -11.29 13.58
N GLN A 148 1.46 -10.33 13.03
CA GLN A 148 1.48 -9.99 11.61
C GLN A 148 0.06 -9.81 11.05
N ALA A 149 -0.79 -9.09 11.80
CA ALA A 149 -2.15 -8.85 11.42
C ALA A 149 -2.32 -7.47 10.76
N ALA A 150 -2.99 -7.46 9.61
CA ALA A 150 -3.39 -6.25 8.88
C ALA A 150 -4.91 -6.19 8.85
N ILE A 151 -5.48 -5.27 9.61
CA ILE A 151 -6.91 -5.24 9.95
C ILE A 151 -7.53 -3.92 9.50
N LEU A 152 -8.72 -4.01 8.92
CA LEU A 152 -9.63 -2.91 8.64
C LEU A 152 -10.79 -2.98 9.63
N LEU A 153 -11.00 -1.90 10.40
CA LEU A 153 -12.11 -1.76 11.35
C LEU A 153 -13.11 -0.74 10.84
N ARG A 154 -14.39 -1.08 10.92
CA ARG A 154 -15.50 -0.17 10.62
C ARG A 154 -16.55 -0.24 11.73
N ASN A 155 -17.14 0.89 12.05
CA ASN A 155 -18.27 0.96 12.96
C ASN A 155 -19.55 1.17 12.14
N LEU A 156 -20.47 0.21 12.26
CA LEU A 156 -21.77 0.29 11.60
C LEU A 156 -22.87 0.07 12.64
N ASN A 157 -23.66 1.11 12.94
CA ASN A 157 -24.77 1.04 13.89
C ASN A 157 -24.41 0.35 15.22
N ASP A 158 -23.36 0.81 15.89
CA ASP A 158 -22.80 0.26 17.12
C ASP A 158 -22.18 -1.15 16.99
N THR A 159 -22.10 -1.70 15.77
CA THR A 159 -21.42 -2.95 15.48
C THR A 159 -20.03 -2.69 14.93
N VAL A 160 -19.02 -3.38 15.47
CA VAL A 160 -17.64 -3.34 14.93
C VAL A 160 -17.51 -4.43 13.86
N ILE A 161 -17.19 -4.02 12.65
CA ILE A 161 -16.91 -4.91 11.53
C ILE A 161 -15.40 -4.99 11.33
N VAL A 162 -14.88 -6.21 11.28
CA VAL A 162 -13.45 -6.51 11.17
C VAL A 162 -13.20 -7.29 9.89
N GLU A 163 -12.26 -6.79 9.08
CA GLU A 163 -11.83 -7.45 7.85
C GLU A 163 -10.30 -7.41 7.75
N GLY A 164 -9.68 -8.48 7.27
CA GLY A 164 -8.24 -8.46 7.06
C GLY A 164 -7.58 -9.82 7.12
N SER A 165 -6.27 -9.78 7.29
CA SER A 165 -5.42 -10.98 7.40
C SER A 165 -4.72 -11.03 8.75
N ILE A 166 -4.56 -12.23 9.30
CA ILE A 166 -3.85 -12.50 10.55
C ILE A 166 -2.81 -13.58 10.27
N GLY A 167 -1.54 -13.22 10.42
CA GLY A 167 -0.43 -14.11 10.08
C GLY A 167 -0.42 -14.47 8.59
N SER A 168 0.07 -15.68 8.30
CA SER A 168 0.15 -16.26 6.95
C SER A 168 -1.17 -16.87 6.48
N ASP A 169 -1.96 -17.41 7.41
CA ASP A 169 -2.91 -18.45 7.09
C ASP A 169 -4.36 -18.03 7.33
N LEU A 170 -4.60 -17.03 8.16
CA LEU A 170 -5.95 -16.68 8.58
C LEU A 170 -6.45 -15.43 7.89
N VAL A 171 -7.71 -15.47 7.49
CA VAL A 171 -8.47 -14.34 6.95
C VAL A 171 -9.73 -14.17 7.77
N ILE A 172 -9.98 -12.93 8.21
CA ILE A 172 -11.18 -12.57 8.97
C ILE A 172 -12.13 -11.76 8.09
N ARG A 173 -13.41 -12.12 8.11
CA ARG A 173 -14.48 -11.49 7.33
C ARG A 173 -15.78 -11.38 8.13
N PRO A 174 -16.59 -10.34 7.90
CA PRO A 174 -17.92 -10.26 8.50
C PRO A 174 -18.86 -11.33 7.92
N ILE A 175 -19.80 -11.78 8.73
CA ILE A 175 -20.92 -12.60 8.23
C ILE A 175 -21.85 -11.69 7.39
N PRO A 176 -22.34 -12.17 6.22
CA PRO A 176 -23.29 -11.40 5.42
C PRO A 176 -24.52 -10.93 6.25
N PRO A 177 -24.89 -9.64 6.19
CA PRO A 177 -25.92 -9.05 7.07
C PRO A 177 -27.28 -9.76 6.99
N ARG A 178 -27.60 -10.39 5.85
CA ARG A 178 -28.83 -11.16 5.64
C ARG A 178 -28.91 -12.36 6.57
N LEU A 179 -27.77 -12.96 6.92
CA LEU A 179 -27.70 -14.16 7.76
C LEU A 179 -27.74 -13.81 9.25
N LEU A 180 -27.20 -12.65 9.63
CA LEU A 180 -27.26 -12.16 11.02
C LEU A 180 -28.70 -11.89 11.50
N LYS A 181 -29.61 -11.51 10.60
CA LYS A 181 -31.02 -11.20 10.95
C LYS A 181 -31.87 -12.40 11.25
N LYS A 182 -31.44 -13.62 10.99
CA LYS A 182 -32.24 -14.86 11.15
C LYS A 182 -32.06 -15.57 12.49
N GLU A 183 -31.04 -15.21 13.24
CA GLU A 183 -30.76 -15.85 14.52
C GLU A 183 -31.28 -14.99 15.68
N LYS A 184 -32.02 -15.65 16.60
CA LYS A 184 -32.32 -15.02 17.89
C LYS A 184 -31.04 -14.95 18.71
N PRO A 185 -30.84 -13.89 19.53
CA PRO A 185 -29.68 -13.83 20.42
C PRO A 185 -29.65 -15.12 21.27
N THR A 186 -28.50 -15.77 21.31
CA THR A 186 -28.25 -16.89 22.24
C THR A 186 -27.76 -16.31 23.56
N ASP A 187 -27.99 -17.02 24.67
CA ASP A 187 -27.60 -16.58 26.03
C ASP A 187 -26.08 -16.33 26.16
N ASP A 188 -25.27 -16.81 25.19
CA ASP A 188 -23.82 -16.60 25.13
C ASP A 188 -23.42 -15.22 24.58
N ASP A 189 -24.35 -14.42 24.06
CA ASP A 189 -24.10 -13.07 23.53
C ASP A 189 -24.01 -12.01 24.67
N GLU A 190 -24.28 -12.37 25.92
CA GLU A 190 -24.17 -11.50 27.10
C GLU A 190 -23.03 -11.95 28.01
N MET A 191 -21.83 -11.40 27.83
CA MET A 191 -20.75 -11.53 28.81
C MET A 191 -20.57 -10.25 29.63
N PHE A 192 -20.43 -10.40 30.93
CA PHE A 192 -20.25 -9.31 31.89
C PHE A 192 -18.78 -9.28 32.34
N LEU A 193 -18.20 -8.09 32.36
CA LEU A 193 -16.88 -7.83 32.94
C LEU A 193 -17.02 -7.09 34.26
N ASP A 194 -16.17 -7.41 35.22
CA ASP A 194 -16.04 -6.71 36.49
C ASP A 194 -15.33 -5.36 36.31
N ALA A 195 -15.32 -4.58 37.39
CA ALA A 195 -14.70 -3.25 37.39
C ALA A 195 -13.20 -3.27 37.05
N ASP A 196 -12.54 -4.43 37.20
CA ASP A 196 -11.12 -4.65 36.94
C ASP A 196 -10.85 -5.36 35.60
N GLY A 197 -11.88 -5.66 34.81
CA GLY A 197 -11.75 -6.24 33.46
C GLY A 197 -11.54 -7.76 33.42
N GLU A 198 -11.74 -8.49 34.51
CA GLU A 198 -11.68 -9.95 34.54
C GLU A 198 -13.07 -10.61 34.33
N LEU A 199 -13.07 -11.80 33.71
CA LEU A 199 -14.25 -12.61 33.53
C LEU A 199 -14.63 -13.25 34.87
N SER A 200 -15.73 -12.82 35.48
CA SER A 200 -16.25 -13.52 36.67
C SER A 200 -17.50 -14.33 36.38
N SER A 201 -17.39 -15.61 36.63
CA SER A 201 -18.54 -16.49 36.85
C SER A 201 -18.89 -16.37 38.33
N GLU A 202 -19.95 -15.60 38.72
CA GLU A 202 -20.30 -15.66 40.08
C GLU A 202 -21.63 -15.20 40.60
N VAL A 203 -22.08 -15.94 41.45
CA VAL A 203 -23.09 -15.95 42.48
C VAL A 203 -23.35 -14.60 43.16
N ALA A 204 -24.56 -14.08 43.02
CA ALA A 204 -25.02 -12.88 43.70
C ALA A 204 -25.21 -13.07 45.20
N ILE A 205 -24.48 -12.32 46.02
CA ILE A 205 -24.85 -12.05 47.41
C ILE A 205 -25.49 -10.67 47.46
N ASP A 206 -26.76 -10.64 47.78
CA ASP A 206 -27.62 -9.46 47.90
C ASP A 206 -27.22 -8.61 49.13
N THR A 207 -26.56 -7.48 48.90
CA THR A 207 -26.33 -6.43 49.91
C THR A 207 -27.00 -5.13 49.45
N GLY A 208 -28.22 -5.00 49.68
CA GLY A 208 -29.23 -3.93 49.57
C GLY A 208 -28.80 -2.44 49.44
N LEU A 209 -27.84 -2.07 48.61
CA LEU A 209 -27.56 -0.68 48.27
C LEU A 209 -27.57 -0.47 46.75
N PRO A 210 -28.28 0.54 46.20
CA PRO A 210 -28.36 0.75 44.78
C PRO A 210 -27.08 1.42 44.23
N ILE A 211 -26.10 0.60 43.91
CA ILE A 211 -24.97 1.07 43.10
C ILE A 211 -25.49 1.14 41.65
N LYS A 212 -25.63 2.34 41.11
CA LYS A 212 -25.90 2.55 39.68
C LYS A 212 -24.65 2.11 38.88
N ARG A 213 -24.55 0.80 38.63
CA ARG A 213 -23.59 0.26 37.68
C ARG A 213 -24.03 0.64 36.29
N LYS A 214 -23.27 1.44 35.56
CA LYS A 214 -23.41 1.57 34.11
C LYS A 214 -23.03 0.22 33.52
N LYS A 215 -24.02 -0.55 33.11
CA LYS A 215 -23.81 -1.75 32.28
C LYS A 215 -23.16 -1.29 30.98
N GLN A 216 -21.89 -1.55 30.80
CA GLN A 216 -21.23 -1.46 29.51
C GLN A 216 -21.49 -2.81 28.82
N GLN A 217 -22.49 -2.85 27.98
CA GLN A 217 -22.82 -4.01 27.17
C GLN A 217 -21.73 -4.13 26.10
N ILE A 218 -20.88 -5.15 26.21
CA ILE A 218 -19.92 -5.49 25.16
C ILE A 218 -20.68 -6.41 24.22
N GLN A 219 -21.18 -5.86 23.11
CA GLN A 219 -21.77 -6.68 22.06
C GLN A 219 -20.64 -7.44 21.36
N GLY A 220 -20.58 -8.74 21.55
CA GLY A 220 -19.75 -9.65 20.79
C GLY A 220 -20.24 -9.71 19.34
N HIS A 221 -19.36 -9.39 18.38
CA HIS A 221 -19.71 -9.43 16.96
C HIS A 221 -19.21 -10.71 16.33
N ARG A 222 -20.11 -11.44 15.65
CA ARG A 222 -19.77 -12.69 14.97
C ARG A 222 -19.09 -12.42 13.63
N HIS A 223 -17.95 -13.08 13.44
CA HIS A 223 -17.18 -13.04 12.19
C HIS A 223 -16.82 -14.45 11.74
N ILE A 224 -16.50 -14.57 10.46
CA ILE A 224 -15.95 -15.79 9.87
C ILE A 224 -14.43 -15.63 9.85
N VAL A 225 -13.73 -16.61 10.41
CA VAL A 225 -12.28 -16.76 10.23
C VAL A 225 -12.02 -18.07 9.50
N TYR A 226 -11.33 -17.99 8.37
CA TYR A 226 -10.99 -19.16 7.59
C TYR A 226 -9.49 -19.26 7.31
N LYS A 227 -9.04 -20.48 7.04
CA LYS A 227 -7.66 -20.73 6.61
C LYS A 227 -7.56 -20.51 5.11
N ARG A 228 -6.50 -19.83 4.68
CA ARG A 228 -6.15 -19.78 3.25
C ARG A 228 -5.86 -21.18 2.77
N ASN A 229 -6.40 -21.56 1.63
CA ASN A 229 -5.97 -22.75 0.93
C ASN A 229 -4.56 -22.46 0.38
N GLY A 230 -3.54 -22.91 1.08
CA GLY A 230 -2.21 -23.00 0.50
C GLY A 230 -2.29 -24.05 -0.62
N ASN A 231 -2.17 -23.64 -1.86
CA ASN A 231 -1.90 -24.58 -2.93
C ASN A 231 -0.54 -25.22 -2.62
N GLN A 232 -0.59 -26.39 -2.03
CA GLN A 232 0.56 -27.29 -1.89
C GLN A 232 0.82 -27.94 -3.24
N GLU A 233 1.27 -27.20 -4.21
CA GLU A 233 1.99 -27.77 -5.32
C GLU A 233 3.41 -27.20 -5.24
N ASP A 234 4.35 -28.07 -4.93
CA ASP A 234 5.80 -27.85 -4.99
C ASP A 234 6.22 -27.52 -6.43
N THR A 235 5.93 -26.33 -6.89
CA THR A 235 6.40 -25.84 -8.18
C THR A 235 7.60 -24.96 -7.97
N MET A 236 8.69 -25.37 -8.54
CA MET A 236 9.93 -24.63 -8.59
C MET A 236 9.71 -23.22 -9.15
N SER A 237 10.04 -22.21 -8.36
CA SER A 237 10.13 -20.80 -8.76
C SER A 237 8.81 -20.10 -9.06
N ASP A 238 8.06 -19.75 -8.02
CA ASP A 238 6.84 -18.95 -8.12
C ASP A 238 7.08 -17.51 -8.59
N TYR A 239 8.34 -17.07 -8.67
CA TYR A 239 8.71 -15.70 -8.99
C TYR A 239 9.66 -15.61 -10.16
N ALA A 240 9.44 -14.62 -11.00
CA ALA A 240 10.32 -14.28 -12.08
C ALA A 240 10.58 -12.76 -12.10
N PHE A 241 11.75 -12.38 -12.57
CA PHE A 241 12.11 -10.98 -12.73
C PHE A 241 12.70 -10.70 -14.10
N MET A 242 12.65 -9.46 -14.54
CA MET A 242 13.30 -8.99 -15.76
C MET A 242 14.38 -7.98 -15.46
N GLU A 243 15.43 -8.00 -16.26
CA GLU A 243 16.36 -6.89 -16.33
C GLU A 243 15.75 -5.75 -17.14
N PRO A 244 15.83 -4.50 -16.65
CA PRO A 244 15.39 -3.34 -17.44
C PRO A 244 16.18 -3.26 -18.75
N ASP A 245 15.46 -3.09 -19.88
CA ASP A 245 16.09 -3.02 -21.19
C ASP A 245 17.09 -1.84 -21.26
N HIS A 246 18.29 -2.14 -21.74
CA HIS A 246 19.30 -1.13 -22.12
C HIS A 246 19.57 -0.05 -21.07
N LEU A 247 19.69 -0.42 -19.79
CA LEU A 247 20.44 0.42 -18.86
C LEU A 247 21.87 0.45 -19.37
N ALA A 248 22.21 1.51 -20.12
CA ALA A 248 23.50 1.66 -20.75
C ALA A 248 24.60 1.37 -19.74
N LYS A 249 25.50 0.43 -20.08
CA LYS A 249 26.73 0.19 -19.30
C LYS A 249 27.33 1.57 -19.03
N ARG A 250 27.31 1.99 -17.79
CA ARG A 250 27.88 3.28 -17.38
C ARG A 250 29.36 3.27 -17.78
N HIS A 251 29.70 3.94 -18.87
CA HIS A 251 31.08 4.25 -19.14
C HIS A 251 31.63 4.96 -17.90
N LYS A 252 32.65 4.38 -17.27
CA LYS A 252 33.40 5.02 -16.20
C LYS A 252 33.95 6.33 -16.73
N ARG A 253 33.18 7.41 -16.55
CA ARG A 253 33.70 8.77 -16.78
C ARG A 253 34.73 8.99 -15.68
N ASN A 254 35.99 9.03 -16.07
CA ASN A 254 37.12 9.51 -15.25
C ASN A 254 36.96 11.02 -14.99
N VAL A 255 36.00 11.40 -14.17
CA VAL A 255 35.89 12.76 -13.65
C VAL A 255 36.08 12.69 -12.15
N ARG A 256 37.28 13.02 -11.70
CA ARG A 256 37.64 13.29 -10.30
C ARG A 256 36.93 14.56 -9.79
N THR A 257 35.64 14.60 -9.74
CA THR A 257 34.92 15.55 -8.91
C THR A 257 34.60 14.82 -7.60
N LYS A 258 34.98 15.42 -6.45
CA LYS A 258 34.57 14.95 -5.13
C LYS A 258 33.03 14.93 -5.12
N ARG A 259 32.43 13.76 -5.39
CA ARG A 259 31.01 13.56 -5.21
C ARG A 259 30.73 13.62 -3.72
N THR A 260 29.96 14.58 -3.29
CA THR A 260 29.25 14.47 -2.02
C THR A 260 28.40 13.20 -2.09
N LYS A 261 28.65 12.29 -1.16
CA LYS A 261 27.88 11.04 -1.03
C LYS A 261 26.43 11.46 -0.78
N ARG A 262 25.51 11.13 -1.69
CA ARG A 262 24.10 11.34 -1.43
C ARG A 262 23.65 10.31 -0.42
N GLU A 263 22.89 10.75 0.52
CA GLU A 263 22.25 9.91 1.51
C GLU A 263 20.74 9.97 1.26
N ALA A 264 20.11 8.80 1.16
CA ALA A 264 18.66 8.70 1.06
C ALA A 264 18.00 9.28 2.31
N PRO A 265 16.77 9.82 2.22
CA PRO A 265 15.98 10.18 3.39
C PRO A 265 15.88 9.01 4.36
N TYR A 266 15.75 9.32 5.65
CA TYR A 266 15.64 8.31 6.71
C TYR A 266 14.44 7.37 6.50
N THR A 267 13.33 7.93 6.04
CA THR A 267 12.13 7.17 5.65
C THR A 267 11.80 7.55 4.22
N ILE A 268 11.50 6.55 3.40
CA ILE A 268 11.00 6.72 2.04
C ILE A 268 9.58 6.20 1.93
N TYR A 269 8.80 6.82 1.02
CA TYR A 269 7.39 6.52 0.80
C TYR A 269 7.13 6.22 -0.68
N PRO A 270 7.38 4.97 -1.15
CA PRO A 270 6.98 4.59 -2.51
C PRO A 270 5.49 4.77 -2.71
N GLU A 271 5.09 5.58 -3.69
CA GLU A 271 3.70 5.84 -4.04
C GLU A 271 3.24 4.82 -5.08
N ILE A 272 2.31 3.97 -4.69
CA ILE A 272 1.85 2.83 -5.48
C ILE A 272 0.55 3.17 -6.21
N LEU A 273 0.56 3.07 -7.53
CA LEU A 273 -0.65 3.03 -8.35
C LEU A 273 -1.14 1.58 -8.44
N VAL A 274 -2.28 1.31 -7.85
CA VAL A 274 -2.90 -0.01 -7.81
C VAL A 274 -3.83 -0.17 -9.00
N ILE A 275 -3.63 -1.17 -9.85
CA ILE A 275 -4.47 -1.41 -11.03
C ILE A 275 -5.11 -2.79 -10.89
N VAL A 276 -6.43 -2.82 -10.74
CA VAL A 276 -7.22 -4.05 -10.62
C VAL A 276 -7.78 -4.39 -11.98
N ASP A 277 -7.46 -5.57 -12.51
CA ASP A 277 -7.96 -6.02 -13.80
C ASP A 277 -9.45 -6.40 -13.77
N TYR A 278 -10.03 -6.70 -14.92
CA TYR A 278 -11.44 -7.08 -15.03
C TYR A 278 -11.76 -8.39 -14.31
N ASP A 279 -10.86 -9.37 -14.35
CA ASP A 279 -11.08 -10.66 -13.70
C ASP A 279 -11.01 -10.51 -12.18
N GLY A 280 -10.12 -9.64 -11.67
CA GLY A 280 -10.08 -9.20 -10.27
C GLY A 280 -11.32 -8.40 -9.85
N TYR A 281 -11.80 -7.46 -10.69
CA TYR A 281 -13.07 -6.76 -10.48
C TYR A 281 -14.23 -7.74 -10.27
N ARG A 282 -14.32 -8.77 -11.11
CA ARG A 282 -15.32 -9.81 -10.99
C ARG A 282 -15.16 -10.72 -9.77
N LEU A 283 -13.92 -10.99 -9.37
CA LEU A 283 -13.61 -11.78 -8.18
C LEU A 283 -14.23 -11.16 -6.91
N HIS A 284 -14.26 -9.83 -6.85
CA HIS A 284 -14.83 -9.08 -5.73
C HIS A 284 -16.31 -8.69 -5.94
N GLY A 285 -17.04 -9.42 -6.79
CA GLY A 285 -18.48 -9.24 -7.01
C GLY A 285 -18.86 -8.02 -7.85
N GLY A 286 -17.90 -7.30 -8.45
CA GLY A 286 -18.17 -6.11 -9.25
C GLY A 286 -18.56 -4.87 -8.43
N ASP A 287 -18.29 -4.86 -7.14
CA ASP A 287 -18.58 -3.76 -6.21
C ASP A 287 -17.32 -2.93 -5.95
N ASN A 288 -17.33 -1.67 -6.38
CA ASN A 288 -16.20 -0.76 -6.24
C ASN A 288 -15.80 -0.52 -4.77
N LEU A 289 -16.78 -0.45 -3.85
CA LEU A 289 -16.52 -0.21 -2.44
C LEU A 289 -15.86 -1.41 -1.77
N GLN A 290 -16.30 -2.63 -2.13
CA GLN A 290 -15.67 -3.87 -1.67
C GLN A 290 -14.23 -3.98 -2.19
N ILE A 291 -14.00 -3.64 -3.46
CA ILE A 291 -12.66 -3.62 -4.06
C ILE A 291 -11.77 -2.61 -3.34
N LYS A 292 -12.26 -1.40 -3.11
CA LYS A 292 -11.56 -0.35 -2.36
C LYS A 292 -11.12 -0.85 -0.99
N ARG A 293 -12.05 -1.41 -0.20
CA ARG A 293 -11.77 -1.96 1.13
C ARG A 293 -10.78 -3.10 1.09
N TYR A 294 -10.94 -4.01 0.13
CA TYR A 294 -10.05 -5.14 -0.02
C TYR A 294 -8.61 -4.69 -0.31
N PHE A 295 -8.40 -3.81 -1.30
CA PHE A 295 -7.05 -3.39 -1.67
C PHE A 295 -6.43 -2.42 -0.67
N VAL A 296 -7.21 -1.63 0.05
CA VAL A 296 -6.69 -0.87 1.20
C VAL A 296 -6.17 -1.82 2.28
N SER A 297 -6.93 -2.86 2.63
CA SER A 297 -6.49 -3.88 3.58
C SER A 297 -5.30 -4.69 3.08
N PHE A 298 -5.30 -5.04 1.79
CA PHE A 298 -4.21 -5.73 1.11
C PHE A 298 -2.89 -4.93 1.20
N TRP A 299 -2.89 -3.66 0.80
CA TRP A 299 -1.70 -2.83 0.83
C TRP A 299 -1.27 -2.46 2.24
N ASN A 300 -2.19 -2.42 3.20
CA ASN A 300 -1.84 -2.36 4.63
C ASN A 300 -1.01 -3.58 5.06
N GLY A 301 -1.36 -4.77 4.57
CA GLY A 301 -0.58 -5.98 4.77
C GLY A 301 0.80 -5.96 4.08
N VAL A 302 0.90 -5.37 2.89
CA VAL A 302 2.18 -5.18 2.19
C VAL A 302 3.06 -4.20 2.95
N ASP A 303 2.54 -3.03 3.35
CA ASP A 303 3.27 -2.02 4.13
C ASP A 303 3.82 -2.61 5.42
N MET A 304 3.06 -3.47 6.09
CA MET A 304 3.52 -4.15 7.30
C MET A 304 4.80 -4.98 7.07
N ARG A 305 5.00 -5.58 5.88
CA ARG A 305 6.25 -6.31 5.56
C ARG A 305 7.43 -5.37 5.48
N TYR A 306 7.25 -4.18 4.92
CA TYR A 306 8.29 -3.15 4.85
C TYR A 306 8.54 -2.48 6.21
N LYS A 307 7.52 -2.34 7.05
CA LYS A 307 7.66 -1.80 8.40
C LYS A 307 8.60 -2.63 9.29
N LEU A 308 8.73 -3.92 9.02
CA LEU A 308 9.69 -4.80 9.71
C LEU A 308 11.16 -4.46 9.43
N LEU A 309 11.46 -3.63 8.43
CA LEU A 309 12.82 -3.17 8.14
C LEU A 309 13.29 -2.19 9.24
N LYS A 310 14.40 -2.53 9.90
CA LYS A 310 15.04 -1.63 10.87
C LYS A 310 15.78 -0.47 10.21
N GLY A 311 16.17 -0.64 8.95
CA GLY A 311 16.79 0.32 8.04
C GLY A 311 17.14 -0.36 6.72
N PRO A 312 16.89 0.32 5.57
CA PRO A 312 16.23 1.62 5.44
C PRO A 312 14.76 1.54 5.87
N LYS A 313 14.18 2.65 6.35
CA LYS A 313 12.75 2.70 6.63
C LYS A 313 11.98 2.94 5.33
N ILE A 314 11.07 2.02 5.03
CA ILE A 314 10.21 2.07 3.85
C ILE A 314 8.76 1.97 4.31
N ARG A 315 7.92 2.91 3.90
CA ARG A 315 6.49 2.93 4.19
C ARG A 315 5.74 3.10 2.88
N VAL A 316 4.88 2.14 2.58
CA VAL A 316 4.11 2.15 1.34
C VAL A 316 3.00 3.20 1.43
N SER A 317 2.80 3.98 0.37
CA SER A 317 1.69 4.89 0.20
C SER A 317 0.90 4.55 -1.06
N ILE A 318 -0.43 4.69 -1.03
CA ILE A 318 -1.28 4.44 -2.20
C ILE A 318 -1.51 5.76 -2.94
N ALA A 319 -1.00 5.86 -4.17
CA ALA A 319 -1.24 6.99 -5.06
C ALA A 319 -2.68 7.03 -5.60
N GLY A 320 -3.25 5.87 -5.83
CA GLY A 320 -4.63 5.71 -6.29
C GLY A 320 -4.95 4.27 -6.68
N ILE A 321 -6.24 3.99 -6.85
CA ILE A 321 -6.73 2.67 -7.27
C ILE A 321 -7.50 2.83 -8.58
N ILE A 322 -7.13 2.03 -9.58
CA ILE A 322 -7.78 1.95 -10.88
C ILE A 322 -8.53 0.62 -10.95
N ILE A 323 -9.82 0.67 -11.22
CA ILE A 323 -10.70 -0.49 -11.31
C ILE A 323 -11.14 -0.69 -12.75
N SER A 324 -10.74 -1.79 -13.38
CA SER A 324 -11.09 -2.12 -14.75
C SER A 324 -12.48 -2.76 -14.81
N ARG A 325 -13.45 -2.06 -15.39
CA ARG A 325 -14.83 -2.57 -15.58
C ARG A 325 -15.03 -3.33 -16.88
N GLY A 326 -14.02 -3.38 -17.73
CA GLY A 326 -14.00 -4.15 -18.98
C GLY A 326 -12.62 -4.69 -19.26
N ARG A 327 -12.54 -5.76 -20.06
CA ARG A 327 -11.25 -6.38 -20.44
C ARG A 327 -10.35 -5.41 -21.19
N ASP A 328 -10.94 -4.53 -22.00
CA ASP A 328 -10.22 -3.56 -22.81
C ASP A 328 -9.53 -2.47 -21.96
N ALA A 329 -9.88 -2.34 -20.67
CA ALA A 329 -9.27 -1.40 -19.74
C ALA A 329 -7.81 -1.73 -19.42
N THR A 330 -7.42 -3.00 -19.50
CA THR A 330 -6.04 -3.48 -19.35
C THR A 330 -5.56 -4.19 -20.61
N PRO A 331 -5.41 -3.47 -21.75
CA PRO A 331 -5.12 -4.09 -23.05
C PRO A 331 -3.78 -4.82 -23.07
N TYR A 332 -2.85 -4.48 -22.19
CA TYR A 332 -1.57 -5.15 -22.04
C TYR A 332 -1.68 -6.54 -21.38
N LEU A 333 -2.73 -6.80 -20.58
CA LEU A 333 -3.04 -8.13 -20.08
C LEU A 333 -3.81 -8.94 -21.14
N GLU A 334 -4.85 -8.36 -21.71
CA GLU A 334 -5.72 -9.06 -22.65
C GLU A 334 -5.01 -9.54 -23.94
N ARG A 335 -4.08 -8.73 -24.49
CA ARG A 335 -3.30 -9.12 -25.67
C ARG A 335 -2.33 -10.26 -25.41
N ASN A 336 -1.94 -10.45 -24.16
CA ASN A 336 -0.99 -11.46 -23.75
C ASN A 336 -1.64 -12.66 -23.04
N ARG A 337 -2.95 -12.83 -23.21
CA ARG A 337 -3.66 -14.00 -22.70
C ARG A 337 -3.16 -15.30 -23.32
N VAL A 338 -3.08 -16.33 -22.50
CA VAL A 338 -2.79 -17.70 -22.89
C VAL A 338 -4.00 -18.55 -22.50
N GLY A 339 -4.80 -18.92 -23.49
CA GLY A 339 -6.06 -19.58 -23.24
C GLY A 339 -7.10 -18.67 -22.59
N ARG A 340 -7.89 -19.21 -21.65
CA ARG A 340 -8.99 -18.47 -21.01
C ARG A 340 -8.61 -17.85 -19.67
N ASP A 341 -7.65 -18.43 -19.00
CA ASP A 341 -7.38 -18.26 -17.56
C ASP A 341 -5.96 -17.83 -17.23
N ALA A 342 -5.05 -17.73 -18.23
CA ALA A 342 -3.66 -17.42 -18.01
C ALA A 342 -3.17 -16.24 -18.85
N ILE A 343 -2.01 -15.66 -18.44
CA ILE A 343 -1.31 -14.60 -19.17
C ILE A 343 0.19 -14.89 -19.28
N ASP A 344 0.80 -14.51 -20.41
CA ASP A 344 2.25 -14.46 -20.56
C ASP A 344 2.81 -13.25 -19.79
N SER A 345 3.42 -13.50 -18.64
CA SER A 345 3.84 -12.48 -17.68
C SER A 345 4.89 -11.52 -18.27
N ALA A 346 5.87 -12.04 -19.01
CA ALA A 346 6.97 -11.24 -19.54
C ALA A 346 6.49 -10.28 -20.65
N ALA A 347 5.64 -10.79 -21.55
CA ALA A 347 5.05 -9.98 -22.60
C ALA A 347 4.08 -8.94 -22.02
N ALA A 348 3.24 -9.34 -21.06
CA ALA A 348 2.31 -8.44 -20.39
C ALA A 348 3.01 -7.31 -19.63
N LEU A 349 4.08 -7.60 -18.88
CA LEU A 349 4.86 -6.59 -18.16
C LEU A 349 5.51 -5.57 -19.12
N THR A 350 6.05 -6.06 -20.22
CA THR A 350 6.65 -5.20 -21.25
C THR A 350 5.62 -4.27 -21.88
N ASP A 351 4.46 -4.81 -22.23
CA ASP A 351 3.36 -4.04 -22.84
C ASP A 351 2.71 -3.07 -21.82
N MET A 352 2.62 -3.46 -20.55
CA MET A 352 2.19 -2.56 -19.48
C MET A 352 3.10 -1.32 -19.38
N GLY A 353 4.41 -1.52 -19.39
CA GLY A 353 5.37 -0.42 -19.35
C GLY A 353 5.23 0.54 -20.54
N LYS A 354 5.00 0.01 -21.76
CA LYS A 354 4.74 0.83 -22.96
C LYS A 354 3.41 1.56 -22.90
N TYR A 355 2.38 0.90 -22.38
CA TYR A 355 1.06 1.51 -22.21
C TYR A 355 1.10 2.68 -21.25
N LEU A 356 1.68 2.49 -20.06
CA LEU A 356 1.77 3.51 -19.03
C LEU A 356 2.67 4.69 -19.44
N PHE A 357 3.67 4.47 -20.28
CA PHE A 357 4.48 5.55 -20.84
C PHE A 357 3.65 6.54 -21.67
N ARG A 358 2.62 6.05 -22.35
CA ARG A 358 1.73 6.86 -23.21
C ARG A 358 0.50 7.38 -22.48
N GLU A 359 0.15 6.76 -21.34
CA GLU A 359 -1.04 7.12 -20.57
C GLU A 359 -0.70 8.29 -19.63
N ARG A 360 -1.40 9.42 -19.80
CA ARG A 360 -1.13 10.66 -19.07
C ARG A 360 -2.26 11.09 -18.16
N ARG A 361 -3.37 10.35 -18.15
CA ARG A 361 -4.57 10.65 -17.34
C ARG A 361 -4.46 10.12 -15.90
N LEU A 362 -3.37 9.43 -15.59
CA LEU A 362 -3.11 8.80 -14.30
C LEU A 362 -2.63 9.80 -13.25
N PRO A 363 -2.89 9.55 -11.96
CA PRO A 363 -2.27 10.33 -10.89
C PRO A 363 -0.75 10.19 -10.93
N VAL A 364 -0.06 10.99 -10.14
CA VAL A 364 1.39 10.81 -9.95
C VAL A 364 1.62 9.59 -9.08
N TYR A 365 2.57 8.76 -9.47
CA TYR A 365 2.96 7.54 -8.77
C TYR A 365 4.43 7.25 -9.02
N ASP A 366 5.05 6.47 -8.14
CA ASP A 366 6.43 5.98 -8.31
C ASP A 366 6.45 4.60 -8.95
N ILE A 367 5.51 3.74 -8.57
CA ILE A 367 5.42 2.34 -8.95
C ILE A 367 3.97 2.02 -9.34
N ALA A 368 3.76 1.34 -10.45
CA ALA A 368 2.46 0.82 -10.82
C ALA A 368 2.42 -0.71 -10.69
N VAL A 369 1.40 -1.22 -10.00
CA VAL A 369 1.21 -2.65 -9.79
C VAL A 369 -0.14 -3.07 -10.36
N ALA A 370 -0.11 -3.92 -11.38
CA ALA A 370 -1.32 -4.57 -11.89
C ALA A 370 -1.58 -5.85 -11.11
N ILE A 371 -2.81 -5.99 -10.65
CA ILE A 371 -3.26 -7.15 -9.86
C ILE A 371 -4.27 -7.90 -10.70
N THR A 372 -4.01 -9.17 -10.93
CA THR A 372 -4.83 -10.05 -11.77
C THR A 372 -5.21 -11.33 -11.05
N LYS A 373 -6.39 -11.86 -11.38
CA LYS A 373 -6.79 -13.23 -11.01
C LYS A 373 -6.26 -14.26 -12.01
N LEU A 374 -5.77 -13.82 -13.17
CA LEU A 374 -5.29 -14.71 -14.21
C LEU A 374 -4.02 -15.40 -13.74
N ASP A 375 -3.94 -16.69 -14.02
CA ASP A 375 -2.77 -17.52 -13.78
C ASP A 375 -1.59 -16.99 -14.61
N MET A 376 -0.54 -16.56 -13.92
CA MET A 376 0.63 -16.01 -14.58
C MET A 376 1.54 -17.13 -15.05
N CYS A 377 1.92 -17.11 -16.32
CA CYS A 377 2.81 -18.10 -16.86
C CYS A 377 4.00 -17.47 -17.61
N ARG A 378 5.04 -18.25 -17.79
CA ARG A 378 6.28 -17.82 -18.44
C ARG A 378 6.65 -18.77 -19.57
N ARG A 379 7.14 -18.20 -20.68
CA ARG A 379 7.71 -18.96 -21.79
C ARG A 379 9.23 -18.76 -21.82
N SER A 380 9.96 -19.85 -22.07
CA SER A 380 11.41 -19.78 -22.30
C SER A 380 11.70 -19.24 -23.70
N TYR A 381 10.85 -19.58 -24.67
CA TYR A 381 10.92 -19.13 -26.06
C TYR A 381 9.51 -18.77 -26.58
N PRO A 382 9.38 -17.95 -27.64
CA PRO A 382 8.08 -17.45 -28.13
C PRO A 382 7.05 -18.53 -28.47
N ASN A 383 7.49 -19.75 -28.85
CA ASN A 383 6.63 -20.88 -29.23
C ASN A 383 6.57 -21.99 -28.18
N ASP A 384 7.13 -21.74 -27.02
CA ASP A 384 7.19 -22.73 -25.95
C ASP A 384 5.87 -22.79 -25.16
N VAL A 385 5.68 -23.90 -24.44
CA VAL A 385 4.56 -24.03 -23.52
C VAL A 385 4.70 -22.96 -22.44
N CYS A 386 3.61 -22.26 -22.14
CA CYS A 386 3.59 -21.29 -21.08
C CYS A 386 3.59 -22.03 -19.73
N ASN A 387 4.70 -21.97 -19.04
CA ASN A 387 4.87 -22.68 -17.78
C ASN A 387 4.20 -21.89 -16.65
N ARG A 388 3.15 -22.47 -16.06
CA ARG A 388 2.39 -21.91 -14.94
C ARG A 388 3.17 -22.12 -13.64
N GLY A 389 3.01 -21.24 -12.69
CA GLY A 389 3.74 -21.29 -11.43
C GLY A 389 4.49 -19.99 -11.11
N THR A 390 4.28 -18.95 -11.92
CA THR A 390 4.78 -17.60 -11.64
C THR A 390 3.66 -16.79 -11.03
N ALA A 391 3.79 -16.38 -9.77
CA ALA A 391 2.77 -15.57 -9.10
C ALA A 391 3.01 -14.06 -9.22
N GLY A 392 4.23 -13.64 -9.58
CA GLY A 392 4.60 -12.25 -9.75
C GLY A 392 5.70 -12.03 -10.77
N PHE A 393 5.79 -10.79 -11.29
CA PHE A 393 6.80 -10.41 -12.27
C PHE A 393 7.10 -8.91 -12.23
N ALA A 394 8.37 -8.54 -12.06
CA ALA A 394 8.82 -7.15 -12.00
C ALA A 394 10.21 -6.93 -12.57
N TYR A 395 10.61 -5.66 -12.76
CA TYR A 395 11.97 -5.28 -13.16
C TYR A 395 12.85 -5.02 -11.93
N VAL A 396 13.98 -5.73 -11.80
CA VAL A 396 14.93 -5.49 -10.69
C VAL A 396 15.55 -4.10 -10.81
N GLY A 397 15.40 -3.29 -9.74
CA GLY A 397 15.84 -1.91 -9.73
C GLY A 397 15.06 -1.02 -10.69
N GLY A 398 13.83 -1.42 -11.02
CA GLY A 398 12.96 -0.71 -11.98
C GLY A 398 12.35 0.57 -11.45
N ALA A 399 12.25 0.76 -10.13
CA ALA A 399 11.66 1.96 -9.55
C ALA A 399 12.39 3.23 -10.07
N CYS A 400 11.61 4.27 -10.41
CA CYS A 400 12.09 5.52 -11.02
C CYS A 400 12.71 5.38 -12.43
N VAL A 401 12.73 4.19 -13.02
CA VAL A 401 13.37 3.98 -14.32
C VAL A 401 12.36 4.12 -15.46
N VAL A 402 12.59 5.12 -16.31
CA VAL A 402 11.83 5.34 -17.55
C VAL A 402 12.78 5.33 -18.74
N ASN A 403 12.55 4.41 -19.66
CA ASN A 403 13.32 4.31 -20.90
C ASN A 403 12.66 5.15 -22.00
N LYS A 404 13.11 6.37 -22.18
CA LYS A 404 12.58 7.30 -23.19
C LYS A 404 12.78 6.79 -24.63
N ARG A 405 13.85 6.05 -24.90
CA ARG A 405 14.16 5.53 -26.25
C ARG A 405 13.19 4.42 -26.64
N LEU A 406 12.83 3.55 -25.69
CA LEU A 406 11.90 2.46 -25.91
C LEU A 406 10.46 2.84 -25.57
N GLU A 407 10.24 4.09 -25.17
CA GLU A 407 8.93 4.57 -24.70
C GLU A 407 8.31 3.64 -23.68
N LYS A 408 9.06 3.31 -22.62
CA LYS A 408 8.66 2.31 -21.65
C LYS A 408 8.98 2.73 -20.22
N VAL A 409 8.01 2.56 -19.32
CA VAL A 409 8.17 2.65 -17.87
C VAL A 409 8.62 1.28 -17.35
N ASN A 410 9.69 1.25 -16.55
CA ASN A 410 10.17 0.02 -15.92
C ASN A 410 9.77 -0.07 -14.43
N SER A 411 9.16 0.98 -13.88
CA SER A 411 8.58 1.03 -12.53
C SER A 411 7.24 0.29 -12.47
N VAL A 412 7.18 -0.93 -12.96
CA VAL A 412 5.94 -1.72 -13.11
C VAL A 412 6.11 -3.13 -12.59
N ALA A 413 5.04 -3.67 -12.01
CA ALA A 413 4.93 -5.06 -11.62
C ALA A 413 3.54 -5.61 -11.97
N ILE A 414 3.45 -6.91 -12.18
CA ILE A 414 2.21 -7.66 -12.28
C ILE A 414 2.23 -8.73 -11.20
N ILE A 415 1.14 -8.87 -10.47
CA ILE A 415 0.99 -9.87 -9.41
C ILE A 415 -0.31 -10.62 -9.55
N GLU A 416 -0.30 -11.87 -9.13
CA GLU A 416 -1.49 -12.69 -9.01
C GLU A 416 -2.08 -12.56 -7.61
N ASP A 417 -3.40 -12.32 -7.54
CA ASP A 417 -4.18 -12.40 -6.33
C ASP A 417 -5.51 -13.11 -6.60
N THR A 418 -5.66 -14.27 -6.01
CA THR A 418 -6.86 -15.11 -6.17
C THR A 418 -7.92 -14.84 -5.11
N GLY A 419 -7.73 -13.79 -4.31
CA GLY A 419 -8.56 -13.44 -3.18
C GLY A 419 -7.98 -13.96 -1.86
N GLY A 420 -8.65 -13.63 -0.74
CA GLY A 420 -8.17 -14.02 0.59
C GLY A 420 -6.80 -13.43 0.95
N PHE A 421 -6.43 -12.32 0.31
CA PHE A 421 -5.14 -11.65 0.50
C PHE A 421 -3.91 -12.52 0.16
N SER A 422 -4.07 -13.48 -0.75
CA SER A 422 -2.98 -14.41 -1.16
C SER A 422 -1.81 -13.66 -1.77
N GLY A 423 -2.06 -12.60 -2.51
CA GLY A 423 -1.05 -11.82 -3.20
C GLY A 423 -0.22 -10.86 -2.33
N ILE A 424 -0.46 -10.73 -1.02
CA ILE A 424 0.28 -9.76 -0.17
C ILE A 424 1.79 -10.01 -0.20
N ILE A 425 2.23 -11.25 -0.05
CA ILE A 425 3.66 -11.58 -0.06
C ILE A 425 4.24 -11.44 -1.46
N VAL A 426 3.46 -11.79 -2.48
CA VAL A 426 3.83 -11.59 -3.89
C VAL A 426 4.07 -10.11 -4.16
N ALA A 427 3.14 -9.25 -3.76
CA ALA A 427 3.29 -7.79 -3.91
C ALA A 427 4.51 -7.25 -3.18
N ALA A 428 4.75 -7.71 -1.94
CA ALA A 428 5.94 -7.32 -1.19
C ALA A 428 7.23 -7.74 -1.91
N HIS A 429 7.27 -8.95 -2.46
CA HIS A 429 8.38 -9.50 -3.23
C HIS A 429 8.65 -8.68 -4.50
N GLU A 430 7.62 -8.44 -5.32
CA GLU A 430 7.77 -7.74 -6.59
C GLU A 430 8.15 -6.26 -6.41
N VAL A 431 7.57 -5.58 -5.42
CA VAL A 431 8.02 -4.24 -5.03
C VAL A 431 9.47 -4.29 -4.51
N GLY A 432 9.87 -5.36 -3.83
CA GLY A 432 11.26 -5.60 -3.43
C GLY A 432 12.20 -5.65 -4.62
N HIS A 433 11.82 -6.32 -5.72
CA HIS A 433 12.57 -6.30 -6.97
C HIS A 433 12.70 -4.89 -7.53
N LEU A 434 11.61 -4.14 -7.60
CA LEU A 434 11.64 -2.76 -8.08
C LEU A 434 12.57 -1.87 -7.25
N LEU A 435 12.69 -2.14 -5.95
CA LEU A 435 13.62 -1.47 -5.03
C LEU A 435 15.05 -2.07 -5.02
N GLY A 436 15.37 -2.93 -5.98
CA GLY A 436 16.72 -3.41 -6.25
C GLY A 436 17.12 -4.73 -5.60
N ALA A 437 16.22 -5.41 -4.87
CA ALA A 437 16.50 -6.73 -4.34
C ALA A 437 16.47 -7.79 -5.46
N VAL A 438 17.41 -8.70 -5.43
CA VAL A 438 17.41 -9.94 -6.23
C VAL A 438 16.98 -11.11 -5.37
N HIS A 439 16.66 -12.25 -5.98
CA HIS A 439 16.40 -13.47 -5.22
C HIS A 439 17.58 -13.86 -4.34
N ASP A 440 17.30 -14.35 -3.15
CA ASP A 440 18.33 -14.90 -2.27
C ASP A 440 19.10 -16.02 -2.99
N GLY A 441 20.43 -16.01 -2.87
CA GLY A 441 21.34 -16.89 -3.61
C GLY A 441 21.80 -16.33 -4.97
N SER A 442 21.20 -15.24 -5.48
CA SER A 442 21.54 -14.69 -6.79
C SER A 442 22.68 -13.66 -6.74
N PRO A 443 23.53 -13.58 -7.79
CA PRO A 443 24.54 -12.55 -7.92
C PRO A 443 23.92 -11.17 -8.21
N PRO A 444 24.66 -10.07 -8.02
CA PRO A 444 24.17 -8.74 -8.36
C PRO A 444 23.99 -8.58 -9.87
N PRO A 445 22.91 -7.92 -10.32
CA PRO A 445 22.73 -7.63 -11.75
C PRO A 445 23.86 -6.73 -12.27
N SER A 446 24.39 -7.04 -13.45
CA SER A 446 25.55 -6.32 -14.01
C SER A 446 25.32 -4.83 -14.26
N TYR A 447 24.06 -4.46 -14.55
CA TYR A 447 23.64 -3.08 -14.82
C TYR A 447 23.42 -2.25 -13.55
N LEU A 448 22.99 -2.89 -12.46
CA LEU A 448 22.68 -2.24 -11.18
C LEU A 448 23.90 -2.25 -10.26
N GLY A 449 24.70 -3.32 -10.31
CA GLY A 449 25.75 -3.56 -9.34
C GLY A 449 25.16 -3.87 -7.96
N GLY A 450 25.96 -3.61 -6.93
CA GLY A 450 25.51 -3.76 -5.55
C GLY A 450 26.04 -5.03 -4.88
N PRO A 451 25.50 -5.38 -3.70
CA PRO A 451 26.02 -6.48 -2.88
C PRO A 451 25.67 -7.87 -3.41
N GLY A 452 24.61 -8.00 -4.24
CA GLY A 452 24.02 -9.29 -4.57
C GLY A 452 23.40 -10.00 -3.35
N ALA A 453 22.96 -11.24 -3.55
CA ALA A 453 22.35 -12.04 -2.50
C ALA A 453 22.98 -13.43 -2.34
N GLU A 454 24.15 -13.68 -2.94
CA GLU A 454 24.84 -14.97 -2.92
C GLU A 454 25.14 -15.48 -1.49
N LYS A 455 25.22 -14.57 -0.50
CA LYS A 455 25.48 -14.91 0.91
C LYS A 455 24.23 -15.36 1.67
N CYS A 456 23.05 -15.12 1.15
CA CYS A 456 21.78 -15.53 1.74
C CYS A 456 21.30 -16.76 0.97
N GLN A 457 21.11 -17.86 1.70
CA GLN A 457 20.70 -19.09 1.06
C GLN A 457 19.23 -19.04 0.69
N TRP A 458 18.91 -19.47 -0.52
CA TRP A 458 17.54 -19.59 -0.99
C TRP A 458 16.68 -20.49 -0.08
N THR A 459 17.29 -21.55 0.48
CA THR A 459 16.64 -22.46 1.43
C THR A 459 16.27 -21.84 2.77
N ASP A 460 16.75 -20.63 3.08
CA ASP A 460 16.39 -19.93 4.30
C ASP A 460 14.93 -19.44 4.30
N GLY A 461 14.30 -19.30 3.12
CA GLY A 461 12.88 -19.07 2.95
C GLY A 461 12.42 -17.66 3.35
N TYR A 462 13.24 -16.63 3.13
CA TYR A 462 12.84 -15.22 3.30
C TYR A 462 11.95 -14.73 2.14
N ILE A 463 11.42 -13.50 2.23
CA ILE A 463 10.52 -12.91 1.21
C ILE A 463 11.11 -13.02 -0.20
N MET A 464 12.43 -12.82 -0.37
CA MET A 464 13.08 -12.92 -1.68
C MET A 464 13.54 -14.35 -2.03
N SER A 465 13.02 -15.35 -1.34
CA SER A 465 13.17 -16.77 -1.68
C SER A 465 11.86 -17.33 -2.23
N ASP A 466 11.94 -18.34 -3.06
CA ASP A 466 10.75 -19.04 -3.58
C ASP A 466 10.16 -20.04 -2.57
N LEU A 467 10.91 -20.37 -1.51
CA LEU A 467 10.48 -21.31 -0.46
C LEU A 467 9.70 -20.56 0.65
N ARG A 468 8.41 -20.84 0.78
CA ARG A 468 7.52 -20.15 1.73
C ARG A 468 7.09 -21.00 2.93
N HIS A 469 7.90 -21.92 3.39
CA HIS A 469 7.48 -22.93 4.37
C HIS A 469 7.70 -22.53 5.83
N THR A 470 8.25 -21.33 6.10
CA THR A 470 8.58 -20.90 7.46
C THR A 470 8.13 -19.46 7.73
N GLU A 471 8.10 -19.08 9.01
CA GLU A 471 7.88 -17.69 9.44
C GLU A 471 8.85 -16.67 8.81
N ARG A 472 10.01 -17.14 8.30
CA ARG A 472 10.98 -16.31 7.59
C ARG A 472 10.44 -15.76 6.27
N GLY A 473 9.48 -16.45 5.63
CA GLY A 473 8.78 -15.99 4.42
C GLY A 473 8.06 -14.65 4.57
N PHE A 474 7.95 -14.13 5.79
CA PHE A 474 7.38 -12.82 6.10
C PHE A 474 8.42 -11.77 6.46
N ARG A 475 9.70 -12.10 6.36
CA ARG A 475 10.82 -11.23 6.74
C ARG A 475 11.79 -11.07 5.58
N TRP A 476 12.53 -9.97 5.60
CA TRP A 476 13.59 -9.68 4.64
C TRP A 476 14.91 -10.32 5.06
N SER A 477 15.61 -10.91 4.11
CA SER A 477 16.98 -11.39 4.35
C SER A 477 17.94 -10.22 4.55
N PRO A 478 19.10 -10.42 5.22
CA PRO A 478 20.13 -9.40 5.30
C PRO A 478 20.64 -8.94 3.94
N CYS A 479 20.59 -9.82 2.92
CA CYS A 479 20.97 -9.49 1.54
C CYS A 479 19.95 -8.53 0.90
N SER A 480 18.65 -8.78 1.08
CA SER A 480 17.60 -7.88 0.62
C SER A 480 17.74 -6.49 1.25
N VAL A 481 17.96 -6.42 2.56
CA VAL A 481 18.21 -5.15 3.28
C VAL A 481 19.41 -4.40 2.69
N SER A 482 20.51 -5.11 2.42
CA SER A 482 21.72 -4.52 1.82
C SER A 482 21.46 -4.01 0.40
N SER A 483 20.65 -4.74 -0.38
CA SER A 483 20.24 -4.35 -1.74
C SER A 483 19.38 -3.09 -1.73
N PHE A 484 18.43 -2.97 -0.80
CA PHE A 484 17.63 -1.75 -0.60
C PHE A 484 18.52 -0.55 -0.27
N HIS A 485 19.46 -0.70 0.66
CA HIS A 485 20.43 0.37 0.97
C HIS A 485 21.24 0.79 -0.26
N HIS A 486 21.70 -0.18 -1.05
CA HIS A 486 22.45 0.09 -2.26
C HIS A 486 21.61 0.86 -3.29
N PHE A 487 20.41 0.37 -3.58
CA PHE A 487 19.51 0.98 -4.56
C PHE A 487 19.06 2.38 -4.13
N LEU A 488 18.60 2.55 -2.90
CA LEU A 488 18.07 3.81 -2.39
C LEU A 488 19.13 4.91 -2.34
N ASN A 489 20.39 4.57 -2.08
CA ASN A 489 21.50 5.54 -2.14
C ASN A 489 22.09 5.68 -3.56
N GLY A 490 21.50 5.04 -4.56
CA GLY A 490 21.86 5.15 -5.97
C GLY A 490 21.30 6.40 -6.64
N ASP A 491 21.78 6.68 -7.84
CA ASP A 491 21.36 7.87 -8.60
C ASP A 491 19.95 7.73 -9.21
N THR A 492 19.39 6.52 -9.24
CA THR A 492 18.09 6.21 -9.87
C THR A 492 16.91 6.33 -8.92
N ALA A 493 17.10 6.17 -7.61
CA ALA A 493 16.03 6.08 -6.62
C ALA A 493 15.43 7.44 -6.19
N THR A 494 15.80 8.53 -6.85
CA THR A 494 15.47 9.89 -6.40
C THR A 494 13.98 10.23 -6.47
N CYS A 495 13.18 9.53 -7.28
CA CYS A 495 11.72 9.72 -7.29
C CYS A 495 11.06 9.31 -5.97
N LEU A 496 11.71 8.44 -5.20
CA LEU A 496 11.21 7.94 -3.91
C LEU A 496 11.50 8.86 -2.72
N TYR A 497 12.17 10.01 -2.94
CA TYR A 497 12.65 10.87 -1.84
C TYR A 497 11.66 11.93 -1.39
N ASN A 498 10.56 12.09 -2.10
CA ASN A 498 9.48 12.98 -1.72
C ASN A 498 8.63 12.34 -0.61
N VAL A 499 7.95 13.18 0.15
CA VAL A 499 6.83 12.73 0.98
C VAL A 499 5.64 12.44 0.08
N PRO A 500 4.71 11.55 0.48
CA PRO A 500 3.54 11.23 -0.32
C PRO A 500 2.76 12.48 -0.71
N HIS A 501 2.26 12.50 -1.92
CA HIS A 501 1.48 13.60 -2.44
C HIS A 501 0.15 13.69 -1.70
N GLU A 502 0.05 14.67 -0.82
CA GLU A 502 -1.06 14.77 0.13
C GLU A 502 -2.29 15.47 -0.43
N ASP A 503 -2.15 16.24 -1.51
CA ASP A 503 -3.20 17.11 -2.01
C ASP A 503 -3.18 17.28 -3.53
N ASP A 504 -3.95 16.44 -4.24
CA ASP A 504 -4.20 16.61 -5.67
C ASP A 504 -5.35 17.61 -5.96
N SER A 505 -6.05 18.10 -4.95
CA SER A 505 -7.10 19.10 -5.10
C SER A 505 -6.53 20.49 -5.39
N LEU A 506 -5.28 20.74 -5.03
CA LEU A 506 -4.54 21.90 -5.52
C LEU A 506 -3.74 21.44 -6.74
N PRO A 507 -3.95 22.06 -7.90
CA PRO A 507 -3.06 21.79 -9.05
C PRO A 507 -1.63 22.02 -8.54
N ARG A 508 -0.71 21.12 -8.86
CA ARG A 508 0.72 21.22 -8.53
C ARG A 508 1.38 22.39 -9.26
N VAL A 509 0.78 23.52 -9.11
CA VAL A 509 1.27 24.79 -9.61
C VAL A 509 2.11 25.36 -8.49
N LEU A 510 3.39 25.48 -8.74
CA LEU A 510 4.29 26.17 -7.82
C LEU A 510 3.68 27.51 -7.43
N PRO A 511 3.77 27.94 -6.16
CA PRO A 511 3.11 29.12 -5.64
C PRO A 511 3.30 30.38 -6.50
N GLY A 512 4.46 30.51 -7.11
CA GLY A 512 4.78 31.63 -8.00
C GLY A 512 4.10 31.60 -9.37
N LYS A 513 3.51 30.46 -9.76
CA LYS A 513 2.63 30.39 -10.95
C LYS A 513 1.21 30.83 -10.65
N LEU A 514 0.79 30.76 -9.38
CA LEU A 514 -0.51 31.23 -8.92
C LEU A 514 -0.52 32.74 -8.63
N LEU A 515 0.63 33.31 -8.24
CA LEU A 515 0.79 34.69 -7.85
C LEU A 515 1.90 35.35 -8.68
N THR A 516 1.56 36.33 -9.50
CA THR A 516 2.54 37.12 -10.22
C THR A 516 3.48 37.86 -9.26
N LEU A 517 4.69 38.24 -9.69
CA LEU A 517 5.63 39.02 -8.88
C LEU A 517 4.98 40.31 -8.33
N ASP A 518 4.19 40.99 -9.18
CA ASP A 518 3.42 42.19 -8.76
C ASP A 518 2.39 41.85 -7.69
N ALA A 519 1.70 40.71 -7.80
CA ALA A 519 0.74 40.27 -6.79
C ALA A 519 1.43 39.90 -5.46
N GLN A 520 2.62 39.34 -5.50
CA GLN A 520 3.43 39.05 -4.30
C GLN A 520 3.84 40.36 -3.59
N CYS A 521 4.39 41.33 -4.33
CA CYS A 521 4.71 42.64 -3.76
C CYS A 521 3.46 43.39 -3.24
N ARG A 522 2.33 43.31 -3.94
CA ARG A 522 1.08 43.95 -3.54
C ARG A 522 0.55 43.36 -2.25
N ARG A 523 0.65 42.04 -2.08
CA ARG A 523 0.19 41.36 -0.86
C ARG A 523 1.04 41.71 0.36
N ASP A 524 2.34 41.89 0.16
CA ASP A 524 3.28 42.08 1.27
C ASP A 524 3.56 43.54 1.58
N ARG A 525 3.52 44.43 0.57
CA ARG A 525 3.89 45.85 0.66
C ARG A 525 2.87 46.81 0.06
N GLY A 526 1.81 46.32 -0.55
CA GLY A 526 0.82 47.15 -1.22
C GLY A 526 1.29 47.74 -2.56
N THR A 527 2.46 47.34 -3.07
CA THR A 527 3.12 47.93 -4.23
C THR A 527 3.40 46.90 -5.33
N SER A 528 4.08 47.27 -6.41
CA SER A 528 4.44 46.36 -7.51
C SER A 528 5.90 45.91 -7.44
N ALA A 529 6.20 44.84 -8.17
CA ALA A 529 7.59 44.38 -8.35
C ALA A 529 8.37 45.30 -9.29
N CYS A 530 9.63 45.56 -8.96
CA CYS A 530 10.50 46.42 -9.74
C CYS A 530 11.20 45.67 -10.88
N PHE A 531 11.62 44.45 -10.63
CA PHE A 531 12.38 43.64 -11.57
C PHE A 531 11.66 42.32 -11.84
N LYS A 532 11.89 41.75 -13.05
CA LYS A 532 11.30 40.49 -13.50
C LYS A 532 12.34 39.59 -14.17
N ASP A 533 13.58 39.67 -13.68
CA ASP A 533 14.74 38.92 -14.17
C ASP A 533 15.18 37.86 -13.12
N ASP A 534 16.31 37.20 -13.38
CA ASP A 534 16.86 36.14 -12.55
C ASP A 534 17.11 36.50 -11.08
N ARG A 535 17.32 37.80 -10.81
CA ARG A 535 17.53 38.32 -9.46
C ARG A 535 16.38 38.05 -8.52
N VAL A 536 15.13 38.04 -9.06
CA VAL A 536 13.92 37.87 -8.20
C VAL A 536 13.89 36.53 -7.50
N CYS A 537 14.56 35.50 -8.05
CA CYS A 537 14.59 34.19 -7.43
C CYS A 537 15.39 34.14 -6.13
N ALA A 538 16.43 34.97 -6.03
CA ALA A 538 17.20 35.12 -4.79
C ALA A 538 16.61 36.22 -3.90
N GLN A 539 16.09 37.31 -4.52
CA GLN A 539 15.60 38.47 -3.80
C GLN A 539 14.59 39.25 -4.65
N LEU A 540 13.34 39.26 -4.22
CA LEU A 540 12.30 40.06 -4.90
C LEU A 540 12.40 41.53 -4.46
N PHE A 541 12.44 42.44 -5.43
CA PHE A 541 12.45 43.87 -5.21
C PHE A 541 11.06 44.45 -5.41
N CYS A 542 10.53 45.05 -4.37
CA CYS A 542 9.25 45.74 -4.41
C CYS A 542 9.46 47.28 -4.35
N PHE A 543 8.64 48.01 -5.07
CA PHE A 543 8.64 49.47 -5.00
C PHE A 543 8.16 49.91 -3.60
N ASP A 544 8.91 50.79 -2.98
CA ASP A 544 8.55 51.42 -1.71
C ASP A 544 8.04 52.83 -1.95
N ALA A 545 6.74 53.04 -1.70
CA ALA A 545 6.07 54.33 -1.92
C ALA A 545 6.59 55.43 -1.00
N GLY A 546 7.13 55.09 0.17
CA GLY A 546 7.63 56.05 1.14
C GLY A 546 8.98 56.65 0.73
N SER A 547 9.89 55.82 0.20
CA SER A 547 11.21 56.25 -0.24
C SER A 547 11.33 56.55 -1.73
N GLY A 548 10.37 56.06 -2.53
CA GLY A 548 10.36 56.17 -4.00
C GLY A 548 11.37 55.23 -4.69
N TYR A 549 11.98 54.29 -3.97
CA TYR A 549 12.98 53.36 -4.46
C TYR A 549 12.49 51.90 -4.45
N CYS A 550 13.20 51.06 -5.17
CA CYS A 550 13.03 49.63 -5.14
C CYS A 550 13.80 49.02 -3.95
N VAL A 551 13.09 48.41 -3.03
CA VAL A 551 13.65 47.82 -1.82
C VAL A 551 13.67 46.31 -1.95
N ALA A 552 14.81 45.72 -1.63
CA ALA A 552 14.97 44.28 -1.57
C ALA A 552 14.11 43.66 -0.48
N TYR A 553 13.47 42.55 -0.83
CA TYR A 553 12.57 41.82 0.06
C TYR A 553 12.97 40.32 0.11
N ARG A 554 12.08 39.45 0.50
CA ARG A 554 12.28 37.99 0.47
C ARG A 554 12.44 37.48 -0.98
N PRO A 555 12.96 36.25 -1.19
CA PRO A 555 12.90 35.61 -2.49
C PRO A 555 11.49 35.53 -3.06
N ALA A 556 11.34 35.63 -4.36
CA ALA A 556 10.06 35.36 -5.01
C ALA A 556 9.64 33.90 -4.76
N ALA A 557 8.35 33.67 -4.73
CA ALA A 557 7.80 32.33 -4.53
C ALA A 557 8.29 31.38 -5.63
N GLU A 558 8.53 30.12 -5.26
CA GLU A 558 8.91 29.05 -6.20
C GLU A 558 7.92 28.97 -7.37
N GLY A 559 8.42 28.88 -8.58
CA GLY A 559 7.62 28.92 -9.80
C GLY A 559 7.33 30.30 -10.36
N SER A 560 7.78 31.39 -9.70
CA SER A 560 7.66 32.75 -10.24
C SER A 560 8.45 32.90 -11.52
N PRO A 561 7.91 33.61 -12.54
CA PRO A 561 8.66 33.86 -13.79
C PRO A 561 9.88 34.74 -13.52
N CYS A 562 11.02 34.36 -14.10
CA CYS A 562 12.30 35.06 -13.95
C CYS A 562 13.03 35.32 -15.29
N GLY A 563 12.38 35.03 -16.39
CA GLY A 563 12.85 35.15 -17.76
C GLY A 563 11.90 34.47 -18.73
N ASP A 564 12.15 34.60 -20.03
CA ASP A 564 11.35 33.96 -21.06
C ASP A 564 11.45 32.41 -20.95
N GLY A 565 10.34 31.74 -20.66
CA GLY A 565 10.30 30.31 -20.44
C GLY A 565 11.13 29.82 -19.24
N GLN A 566 11.37 30.70 -18.25
CA GLN A 566 12.15 30.41 -17.06
C GLN A 566 11.35 30.73 -15.79
N TYR A 567 11.63 29.97 -14.73
CA TYR A 567 10.98 30.17 -13.43
C TYR A 567 11.95 29.95 -12.27
N CYS A 568 11.61 30.50 -11.13
CA CYS A 568 12.38 30.38 -9.90
C CYS A 568 12.23 28.97 -9.30
N LEU A 569 13.37 28.33 -9.02
CA LEU A 569 13.41 27.05 -8.29
C LEU A 569 14.67 27.03 -7.40
N ASN A 570 14.47 26.84 -6.09
CA ASN A 570 15.55 26.82 -5.10
C ASN A 570 16.47 28.06 -5.19
N GLY A 571 15.86 29.24 -5.31
CA GLY A 571 16.57 30.52 -5.39
C GLY A 571 17.32 30.78 -6.70
N ARG A 572 17.08 30.01 -7.75
CA ARG A 572 17.70 30.13 -9.08
C ARG A 572 16.67 30.21 -10.18
N CYS A 573 16.99 30.95 -11.21
CA CYS A 573 16.21 31.02 -12.44
C CYS A 573 16.55 29.81 -13.33
N VAL A 574 15.58 28.94 -13.62
CA VAL A 574 15.78 27.70 -14.39
C VAL A 574 14.78 27.63 -15.55
N ALA A 575 15.20 27.03 -16.67
CA ALA A 575 14.32 26.88 -17.82
C ALA A 575 13.15 25.95 -17.54
N GLU A 576 11.98 26.32 -18.00
CA GLU A 576 10.78 25.48 -17.99
C GLU A 576 10.91 24.45 -19.11
N HIS A 577 11.01 23.17 -18.72
CA HIS A 577 10.94 22.07 -19.67
C HIS A 577 9.53 21.50 -19.64
N GLU A 578 8.93 21.32 -20.79
CA GLU A 578 7.70 20.56 -20.92
C GLU A 578 7.96 19.13 -20.43
N ASN A 579 7.42 18.80 -19.28
CA ASN A 579 7.47 17.44 -18.75
C ASN A 579 6.48 16.57 -19.54
N ILE A 580 7.04 15.76 -20.43
CA ILE A 580 6.27 14.80 -21.24
C ILE A 580 5.80 13.61 -20.40
N ILE A 581 6.29 13.45 -19.17
CA ILE A 581 6.01 12.32 -18.28
C ILE A 581 5.53 12.87 -16.94
N PRO A 582 4.50 12.26 -16.32
CA PRO A 582 4.08 12.67 -14.98
C PRO A 582 5.28 12.66 -14.04
N ASP A 583 5.57 13.76 -13.48
CA ASP A 583 6.52 14.18 -12.45
C ASP A 583 7.77 13.35 -12.07
N TYR A 584 8.04 12.22 -12.69
CA TYR A 584 9.29 11.45 -12.51
C TYR A 584 10.56 12.26 -12.80
N THR A 585 10.44 13.43 -13.46
CA THR A 585 11.56 14.26 -13.85
C THR A 585 11.72 15.51 -12.99
N GLN A 586 10.75 15.89 -12.16
CA GLN A 586 10.87 17.11 -11.33
C GLN A 586 11.91 16.95 -10.22
N ASN A 587 12.17 15.73 -9.78
CA ASN A 587 13.19 15.42 -8.78
C ASN A 587 14.56 15.09 -9.38
N THR A 588 14.77 15.29 -10.69
CA THR A 588 16.12 15.17 -11.26
C THR A 588 16.94 16.40 -10.83
N PRO A 589 17.97 16.23 -10.00
CA PRO A 589 18.74 17.35 -9.51
C PRO A 589 19.33 18.19 -10.65
N SER A 590 19.28 19.50 -10.51
CA SER A 590 19.71 20.51 -11.49
C SER A 590 21.12 20.35 -12.07
N TYR A 591 22.00 19.53 -11.47
CA TYR A 591 23.36 19.28 -11.97
C TYR A 591 23.42 18.36 -13.21
N ILE A 592 22.36 17.65 -13.58
CA ILE A 592 22.30 16.91 -14.86
C ILE A 592 22.06 17.87 -16.04
N ARG A 593 21.57 19.07 -15.77
CA ARG A 593 21.23 20.09 -16.79
C ARG A 593 22.40 20.94 -17.26
N ASN A 594 23.51 21.04 -16.51
CA ASN A 594 24.66 21.85 -16.86
C ASN A 594 25.72 21.11 -17.70
N GLY A 595 25.35 20.09 -18.46
CA GLY A 595 26.17 19.44 -19.46
C GLY A 595 26.14 20.22 -20.77
N ASN A 596 26.97 21.28 -20.89
CA ASN A 596 27.49 21.90 -22.12
C ASN A 596 26.59 21.84 -23.37
N ASN A 597 25.83 22.89 -23.60
CA ASN A 597 25.59 23.38 -24.97
C ASN A 597 26.35 24.68 -25.19
N GLN A 598 27.68 24.58 -25.35
CA GLN A 598 28.41 25.48 -26.20
C GLN A 598 28.47 24.84 -27.59
N GLY A 599 27.40 24.95 -28.34
CA GLY A 599 27.34 24.74 -29.76
C GLY A 599 27.68 26.08 -30.42
N ARG A 600 28.85 26.15 -31.09
CA ARG A 600 29.22 27.24 -31.99
C ARG A 600 28.20 27.37 -33.12
N PRO A 601 27.98 28.59 -33.63
CA PRO A 601 27.13 28.82 -34.78
C PRO A 601 27.86 28.43 -36.07
N PHE A 602 27.19 27.66 -36.89
CA PHE A 602 27.21 27.69 -38.33
C PHE A 602 25.82 27.46 -38.87
#